data_f6b50c1dba9fe34f0bdb4244af299aa5
#
_entry.id   f6b50c1dba9fe34f0bdb4244af299aa5
#
_cell.length_a   1.000
_cell.length_b   1.000
_cell.length_c   1.000
_cell.angle_alpha   90.00
_cell.angle_beta   90.00
_cell.angle_gamma   90.00
#
_symmetry.space_group_name_H-M   'P 1'
#
loop_
_entity.id
_entity.type
_entity.pdbx_description
1 polymer ?
#
loop_
_entity_poly.entity_id
_entity_poly.type
_entity_poly.pdbx_seq_one_letter_code
_entity_poly.pdbx_strand_id
1 'polypeptide(L)'
;AGYYISLIDKLILTGGQNVDPKYYGEPKAIDSDDYHIERDIFELALIKEAIKQKKPIFSVCRGTQLFNVAMGGSLYQDIEDHWQDTFAEYTTQRLVTEPDTILREIYGEISHINSFHHQSIKDLAPNLKVVAHDPKDGIIEAVTTTDGFPYLGVQWHPEFLFENRPKDKTLFDYVVNEL
;
A
#
# COMPACT_ATOMS: atom_id res chain seq x y z
N ALA A 1 10.37 18.42 2.40
CA ALA A 1 9.18 17.75 1.85
C ALA A 1 8.32 18.73 1.05
N GLY A 2 7.85 19.85 1.62
CA GLY A 2 6.91 20.76 0.97
C GLY A 2 7.32 21.27 -0.41
N TYR A 3 8.58 21.60 -0.61
CA TYR A 3 9.11 22.02 -1.91
C TYR A 3 8.99 20.90 -2.97
N TYR A 4 9.35 19.67 -2.63
CA TYR A 4 9.24 18.54 -3.57
C TYR A 4 7.79 18.27 -3.96
N ILE A 5 6.87 18.29 -2.99
CA ILE A 5 5.44 18.09 -3.25
C ILE A 5 4.86 19.19 -4.15
N SER A 6 5.34 20.43 -4.05
CA SER A 6 4.88 21.52 -4.92
C SER A 6 5.26 21.33 -6.41
N LEU A 7 6.26 20.51 -6.69
CA LEU A 7 6.77 20.26 -8.05
C LEU A 7 6.10 19.07 -8.77
N ILE A 8 5.29 18.29 -8.06
CA ILE A 8 4.69 17.07 -8.61
C ILE A 8 3.17 17.19 -8.67
N ASP A 9 2.57 16.39 -9.52
CA ASP A 9 1.11 16.29 -9.63
C ASP A 9 0.55 15.24 -8.68
N LYS A 10 1.26 14.11 -8.50
CA LYS A 10 0.87 12.98 -7.64
C LYS A 10 2.10 12.40 -6.96
N LEU A 11 1.90 11.79 -5.79
CA LEU A 11 2.96 11.10 -5.03
C LEU A 11 2.78 9.60 -5.15
N ILE A 12 3.86 8.89 -5.47
CA ILE A 12 3.90 7.42 -5.39
C ILE A 12 4.85 7.03 -4.25
N LEU A 13 4.32 6.26 -3.28
CA LEU A 13 5.10 5.65 -2.20
C LEU A 13 5.40 4.21 -2.58
N THR A 14 6.66 3.87 -2.70
CA THR A 14 7.11 2.55 -3.16
C THR A 14 7.34 1.56 -2.02
N GLY A 15 7.51 0.28 -2.37
CA GLY A 15 7.92 -0.77 -1.45
C GLY A 15 9.29 -0.53 -0.80
N GLY A 16 9.68 -1.37 0.15
CA GLY A 16 10.97 -1.29 0.84
C GLY A 16 10.95 -1.93 2.22
N GLN A 17 11.82 -1.43 3.09
CA GLN A 17 12.09 -1.91 4.43
C GLN A 17 10.88 -1.79 5.36
N ASN A 18 10.94 -2.47 6.50
CA ASN A 18 9.94 -2.38 7.54
C ASN A 18 9.75 -0.94 8.04
N VAL A 19 8.52 -0.56 8.35
CA VAL A 19 8.24 0.69 9.06
C VAL A 19 8.59 0.52 10.54
N ASP A 20 9.34 1.46 11.12
CA ASP A 20 9.71 1.38 12.53
C ASP A 20 8.45 1.43 13.42
N PRO A 21 8.24 0.43 14.30
CA PRO A 21 7.04 0.32 15.13
C PRO A 21 6.87 1.47 16.13
N LYS A 22 7.91 2.26 16.40
CA LYS A 22 7.77 3.48 17.22
C LYS A 22 6.74 4.46 16.66
N TYR A 23 6.52 4.47 15.31
CA TYR A 23 5.55 5.36 14.67
C TYR A 23 4.10 4.95 14.87
N TYR A 24 3.85 3.72 15.34
CA TYR A 24 2.53 3.27 15.78
C TYR A 24 2.50 2.80 17.24
N GLY A 25 3.49 3.27 18.04
CA GLY A 25 3.48 3.14 19.50
C GLY A 25 3.78 1.73 20.03
N GLU A 26 4.41 0.87 19.23
CA GLU A 26 4.78 -0.48 19.64
C GLU A 26 6.31 -0.65 19.76
N PRO A 27 6.81 -1.54 20.63
CA PRO A 27 8.19 -1.96 20.60
C PRO A 27 8.46 -2.87 19.39
N LYS A 28 9.72 -3.02 18.99
CA LYS A 28 10.13 -4.03 18.02
C LYS A 28 9.85 -5.42 18.56
N ALA A 29 9.01 -6.18 17.87
CA ALA A 29 8.61 -7.53 18.23
C ALA A 29 9.41 -8.62 17.51
N ILE A 30 10.17 -8.24 16.46
CA ILE A 30 11.00 -9.14 15.66
C ILE A 30 12.47 -8.73 15.76
N ASP A 31 13.36 -9.71 15.66
CA ASP A 31 14.80 -9.49 15.56
C ASP A 31 15.16 -9.22 14.10
N SER A 32 15.13 -7.95 13.70
CA SER A 32 15.41 -7.50 12.34
C SER A 32 16.11 -6.16 12.35
N ASP A 33 17.09 -6.00 11.46
CA ASP A 33 17.77 -4.74 11.17
C ASP A 33 17.20 -4.03 9.93
N ASP A 34 16.15 -4.60 9.31
CA ASP A 34 15.58 -4.10 8.06
C ASP A 34 14.68 -2.89 8.29
N TYR A 35 15.26 -1.81 8.80
CA TYR A 35 14.62 -0.52 9.04
C TYR A 35 15.46 0.60 8.44
N HIS A 36 14.80 1.65 7.92
CA HIS A 36 15.47 2.84 7.39
C HIS A 36 14.80 4.11 7.93
N ILE A 37 15.28 4.56 9.09
CA ILE A 37 14.65 5.63 9.86
C ILE A 37 14.57 6.97 9.09
N GLU A 38 15.62 7.34 8.36
CA GLU A 38 15.63 8.57 7.57
C GLU A 38 14.58 8.54 6.47
N ARG A 39 14.34 7.36 5.88
CA ARG A 39 13.28 7.15 4.89
C ARG A 39 11.89 7.28 5.52
N ASP A 40 11.68 6.67 6.70
CA ASP A 40 10.42 6.82 7.44
C ASP A 40 10.12 8.29 7.73
N ILE A 41 11.08 9.04 8.27
CA ILE A 41 10.94 10.47 8.58
C ILE A 41 10.60 11.26 7.32
N PHE A 42 11.34 11.03 6.24
CA PHE A 42 11.16 11.77 4.99
C PHE A 42 9.80 11.48 4.34
N GLU A 43 9.43 10.21 4.21
CA GLU A 43 8.17 9.83 3.58
C GLU A 43 6.94 10.21 4.41
N LEU A 44 7.01 10.14 5.76
CA LEU A 44 5.95 10.69 6.63
C LEU A 44 5.76 12.20 6.41
N ALA A 45 6.85 12.93 6.23
CA ALA A 45 6.79 14.35 5.90
C ALA A 45 6.22 14.61 4.49
N LEU A 46 6.54 13.77 3.51
CA LEU A 46 5.96 13.84 2.16
C LEU A 46 4.45 13.59 2.19
N ILE A 47 3.98 12.56 2.91
CA ILE A 47 2.55 12.25 3.08
C ILE A 47 1.81 13.47 3.66
N LYS A 48 2.32 14.02 4.75
CA LYS A 48 1.72 15.21 5.39
C LYS A 48 1.59 16.40 4.44
N GLU A 49 2.65 16.69 3.68
CA GLU A 49 2.64 17.78 2.72
C GLU A 49 1.77 17.50 1.49
N ALA A 50 1.72 16.25 1.01
CA ALA A 50 0.85 15.87 -0.09
C ALA A 50 -0.63 16.07 0.28
N ILE A 51 -1.04 15.65 1.48
CA ILE A 51 -2.40 15.87 1.99
C ILE A 51 -2.70 17.38 2.09
N LYS A 52 -1.79 18.15 2.67
CA LYS A 52 -1.93 19.61 2.82
C LYS A 52 -2.06 20.32 1.47
N GLN A 53 -1.28 19.90 0.47
CA GLN A 53 -1.29 20.48 -0.88
C GLN A 53 -2.31 19.80 -1.81
N LYS A 54 -3.13 18.86 -1.28
CA LYS A 54 -4.17 18.12 -2.01
C LYS A 54 -3.61 17.37 -3.24
N LYS A 55 -2.40 16.82 -3.11
CA LYS A 55 -1.80 15.98 -4.15
C LYS A 55 -2.22 14.54 -3.96
N PRO A 56 -2.82 13.88 -4.97
CA PRO A 56 -3.18 12.47 -4.89
C PRO A 56 -2.00 11.57 -4.52
N ILE A 57 -2.27 10.49 -3.81
CA ILE A 57 -1.24 9.52 -3.40
C ILE A 57 -1.63 8.12 -3.88
N PHE A 58 -0.72 7.45 -4.55
CA PHE A 58 -0.74 6.02 -4.79
C PHE A 58 0.37 5.35 -3.97
N SER A 59 0.12 4.20 -3.38
CA SER A 59 1.12 3.50 -2.59
C SER A 59 1.16 2.00 -2.88
N VAL A 60 2.36 1.42 -2.75
CA VAL A 60 2.67 0.01 -2.99
C VAL A 60 3.37 -0.56 -1.77
N CYS A 61 2.92 -1.72 -1.31
CA CYS A 61 3.55 -2.55 -0.26
C CYS A 61 3.86 -1.73 1.01
N ARG A 62 5.14 -1.49 1.32
CA ARG A 62 5.57 -0.65 2.45
C ARG A 62 4.92 0.74 2.44
N GLY A 63 4.76 1.36 1.26
CA GLY A 63 4.12 2.67 1.15
C GLY A 63 2.68 2.68 1.66
N THR A 64 1.94 1.59 1.44
CA THR A 64 0.56 1.43 1.95
C THR A 64 0.54 1.25 3.47
N GLN A 65 1.48 0.49 4.00
CA GLN A 65 1.68 0.31 5.44
C GLN A 65 2.01 1.65 6.11
N LEU A 66 2.96 2.40 5.53
CA LEU A 66 3.37 3.71 6.04
C LEU A 66 2.23 4.74 6.00
N PHE A 67 1.41 4.74 4.94
CA PHE A 67 0.25 5.62 4.86
C PHE A 67 -0.78 5.30 5.95
N ASN A 68 -1.07 4.02 6.21
CA ASN A 68 -1.93 3.60 7.32
C ASN A 68 -1.40 4.12 8.67
N VAL A 69 -0.10 3.97 8.92
CA VAL A 69 0.56 4.46 10.14
C VAL A 69 0.48 5.99 10.23
N ALA A 70 0.73 6.71 9.13
CA ALA A 70 0.63 8.16 9.08
C ALA A 70 -0.79 8.67 9.41
N MET A 71 -1.82 7.87 9.10
CA MET A 71 -3.22 8.18 9.39
C MET A 71 -3.70 7.66 10.76
N GLY A 72 -2.83 7.04 11.56
CA GLY A 72 -3.12 6.59 12.92
C GLY A 72 -3.43 5.10 13.08
N GLY A 73 -3.17 4.29 12.07
CA GLY A 73 -3.26 2.83 12.13
C GLY A 73 -2.00 2.16 12.66
N SER A 74 -2.02 0.83 12.74
CA SER A 74 -0.90 -0.01 13.17
C SER A 74 -0.63 -1.16 12.21
N LEU A 75 0.46 -1.90 12.43
CA LEU A 75 0.90 -3.00 11.57
C LEU A 75 1.09 -4.28 12.38
N TYR A 76 0.81 -5.43 11.73
CA TYR A 76 1.46 -6.69 12.11
C TYR A 76 2.93 -6.60 11.73
N GLN A 77 3.83 -6.88 12.67
CA GLN A 77 5.27 -6.79 12.45
C GLN A 77 5.85 -8.02 11.75
N ASP A 78 5.13 -9.15 11.80
CA ASP A 78 5.48 -10.37 11.10
C ASP A 78 4.21 -11.17 10.81
N ILE A 79 4.04 -11.59 9.57
CA ILE A 79 2.97 -12.48 9.10
C ILE A 79 3.56 -13.61 8.27
N GLU A 80 2.91 -14.75 8.29
CA GLU A 80 3.29 -15.93 7.52
C GLU A 80 2.61 -15.95 6.14
N ASP A 81 3.13 -16.73 5.21
CA ASP A 81 2.52 -17.07 3.92
C ASP A 81 2.32 -15.90 2.92
N HIS A 82 2.95 -14.75 3.15
CA HIS A 82 2.88 -13.59 2.25
C HIS A 82 4.21 -13.24 1.56
N TRP A 83 5.13 -14.20 1.51
CA TRP A 83 6.36 -14.10 0.74
C TRP A 83 6.48 -15.29 -0.20
N GLN A 84 6.24 -15.06 -1.50
CA GLN A 84 6.35 -16.13 -2.50
C GLN A 84 7.82 -16.48 -2.79
N ASP A 85 8.05 -17.74 -3.13
CA ASP A 85 9.36 -18.28 -3.52
C ASP A 85 9.56 -18.34 -5.05
N THR A 86 8.68 -17.66 -5.80
CA THR A 86 8.73 -17.58 -7.26
C THR A 86 9.10 -16.18 -7.74
N PHE A 87 9.30 -16.01 -9.04
CA PHE A 87 9.60 -14.70 -9.62
C PHE A 87 8.44 -13.71 -9.45
N ALA A 88 8.77 -12.42 -9.38
CA ALA A 88 7.83 -11.35 -9.08
C ALA A 88 6.73 -11.14 -10.15
N GLU A 89 6.97 -11.56 -11.38
CA GLU A 89 6.01 -11.54 -12.47
C GLU A 89 4.93 -12.64 -12.39
N TYR A 90 5.06 -13.57 -11.45
CA TYR A 90 4.02 -14.59 -11.19
C TYR A 90 3.11 -14.18 -10.05
N THR A 91 1.85 -14.58 -10.16
CA THR A 91 0.85 -14.36 -9.12
C THR A 91 0.57 -15.66 -8.37
N THR A 92 0.72 -15.65 -7.06
CA THR A 92 0.59 -16.83 -6.20
C THR A 92 -0.55 -16.74 -5.19
N GLN A 93 -1.06 -15.53 -4.96
CA GLN A 93 -2.00 -15.24 -3.90
C GLN A 93 -3.34 -14.78 -4.46
N ARG A 94 -4.44 -15.19 -3.84
CA ARG A 94 -5.79 -14.75 -4.22
C ARG A 94 -6.08 -13.38 -3.66
N LEU A 95 -6.86 -12.61 -4.42
CA LEU A 95 -7.37 -11.30 -4.08
C LEU A 95 -8.89 -11.31 -4.21
N VAL A 96 -9.59 -10.85 -3.20
CA VAL A 96 -11.03 -10.54 -3.28
C VAL A 96 -11.19 -9.03 -3.16
N THR A 97 -11.85 -8.43 -4.12
CA THR A 97 -12.11 -6.98 -4.16
C THR A 97 -13.49 -6.66 -3.63
N GLU A 98 -13.65 -5.51 -2.97
CA GLU A 98 -14.95 -5.05 -2.50
C GLU A 98 -15.80 -4.51 -3.66
N PRO A 99 -17.14 -4.69 -3.63
CA PRO A 99 -18.04 -4.15 -4.62
C PRO A 99 -18.00 -2.61 -4.66
N ASP A 100 -18.39 -2.04 -5.78
CA ASP A 100 -18.47 -0.59 -6.00
C ASP A 100 -17.13 0.15 -5.77
N THR A 101 -16.02 -0.50 -6.14
CA THR A 101 -14.67 0.06 -6.06
C THR A 101 -13.97 0.00 -7.41
N ILE A 102 -13.00 0.91 -7.62
CA ILE A 102 -12.17 0.89 -8.83
C ILE A 102 -11.40 -0.44 -8.98
N LEU A 103 -10.99 -1.05 -7.88
CA LEU A 103 -10.32 -2.36 -7.93
C LEU A 103 -11.25 -3.47 -8.42
N ARG A 104 -12.55 -3.43 -8.06
CA ARG A 104 -13.54 -4.35 -8.61
C ARG A 104 -13.70 -4.18 -10.12
N GLU A 105 -13.69 -2.96 -10.62
CA GLU A 105 -13.79 -2.69 -12.05
C GLU A 105 -12.55 -3.20 -12.80
N ILE A 106 -11.35 -3.00 -12.25
CA ILE A 106 -10.09 -3.38 -12.87
C ILE A 106 -9.82 -4.89 -12.76
N TYR A 107 -9.96 -5.46 -11.56
CA TYR A 107 -9.52 -6.83 -11.27
C TYR A 107 -10.63 -7.87 -11.28
N GLY A 108 -11.89 -7.45 -11.21
CA GLY A 108 -13.03 -8.34 -10.98
C GLY A 108 -13.16 -8.72 -9.50
N GLU A 109 -14.15 -9.54 -9.17
CA GLU A 109 -14.42 -9.99 -7.80
C GLU A 109 -13.26 -10.79 -7.20
N ILE A 110 -12.74 -11.72 -7.98
CA ILE A 110 -11.61 -12.58 -7.60
C ILE A 110 -10.50 -12.41 -8.61
N SER A 111 -9.30 -12.18 -8.13
CA SER A 111 -8.09 -12.11 -8.94
C SER A 111 -6.94 -12.81 -8.24
N HIS A 112 -5.75 -12.72 -8.82
CA HIS A 112 -4.51 -13.21 -8.21
C HIS A 112 -3.46 -12.10 -8.27
N ILE A 113 -2.61 -12.06 -7.25
CA ILE A 113 -1.54 -11.07 -7.08
C ILE A 113 -0.23 -11.77 -6.72
N ASN A 114 0.89 -11.04 -6.87
CA ASN A 114 2.15 -11.44 -6.27
C ASN A 114 2.19 -11.00 -4.80
N SER A 115 3.07 -11.59 -4.00
CA SER A 115 3.17 -11.29 -2.58
C SER A 115 4.62 -11.36 -2.11
N PHE A 116 5.11 -10.24 -1.58
CA PHE A 116 6.48 -10.06 -1.07
C PHE A 116 6.48 -9.16 0.16
N HIS A 117 5.77 -9.56 1.21
CA HIS A 117 5.74 -8.78 2.45
C HIS A 117 5.64 -9.66 3.68
N HIS A 118 6.30 -9.26 4.75
CA HIS A 118 6.24 -9.86 6.08
C HIS A 118 5.41 -9.05 7.06
N GLN A 119 5.11 -7.79 6.72
CA GLN A 119 4.25 -6.92 7.50
C GLN A 119 2.95 -6.62 6.76
N SER A 120 1.90 -6.30 7.49
CA SER A 120 0.62 -5.89 6.92
C SER A 120 -0.14 -4.96 7.87
N ILE A 121 -1.19 -4.33 7.37
CA ILE A 121 -2.09 -3.50 8.18
C ILE A 121 -2.77 -4.38 9.23
N LYS A 122 -2.69 -3.95 10.52
CA LYS A 122 -3.35 -4.57 11.67
C LYS A 122 -4.60 -3.76 12.03
N ASP A 123 -4.39 -2.59 12.63
CA ASP A 123 -5.48 -1.66 12.90
C ASP A 123 -5.58 -0.66 11.74
N LEU A 124 -6.71 -0.65 11.08
CA LEU A 124 -6.97 0.27 9.98
C LEU A 124 -7.16 1.69 10.53
N ALA A 125 -6.49 2.65 9.93
CA ALA A 125 -6.66 4.06 10.28
C ALA A 125 -8.12 4.51 10.09
N PRO A 126 -8.65 5.42 10.94
CA PRO A 126 -10.07 5.73 10.99
C PRO A 126 -10.64 6.36 9.72
N ASN A 127 -9.80 6.99 8.89
CA ASN A 127 -10.21 7.57 7.61
C ASN A 127 -9.97 6.66 6.40
N LEU A 128 -9.62 5.39 6.63
CA LEU A 128 -9.42 4.40 5.58
C LEU A 128 -10.55 3.37 5.55
N LYS A 129 -10.74 2.76 4.40
CA LYS A 129 -11.58 1.56 4.22
C LYS A 129 -10.83 0.52 3.38
N VAL A 130 -11.07 -0.74 3.69
CA VAL A 130 -10.59 -1.87 2.92
C VAL A 130 -11.32 -1.93 1.59
N VAL A 131 -10.59 -2.13 0.49
CA VAL A 131 -11.13 -2.33 -0.85
C VAL A 131 -10.69 -3.66 -1.48
N ALA A 132 -9.76 -4.36 -0.86
CA ALA A 132 -9.43 -5.75 -1.20
C ALA A 132 -8.73 -6.45 -0.04
N HIS A 133 -8.86 -7.78 0.01
CA HIS A 133 -8.26 -8.64 1.05
C HIS A 133 -7.89 -10.02 0.49
N ASP A 134 -7.01 -10.73 1.20
CA ASP A 134 -6.78 -12.15 0.98
C ASP A 134 -7.93 -12.97 1.60
N PRO A 135 -8.62 -13.82 0.82
CA PRO A 135 -9.71 -14.62 1.38
C PRO A 135 -9.26 -15.78 2.29
N LYS A 136 -7.96 -16.10 2.33
CA LYS A 136 -7.40 -17.19 3.15
C LYS A 136 -7.34 -16.80 4.63
N ASP A 137 -6.86 -15.61 4.93
CA ASP A 137 -6.57 -15.16 6.29
C ASP A 137 -7.13 -13.77 6.62
N GLY A 138 -7.72 -13.09 5.62
CA GLY A 138 -8.31 -11.77 5.79
C GLY A 138 -7.30 -10.61 5.83
N ILE A 139 -6.04 -10.87 5.50
CA ILE A 139 -5.03 -9.80 5.40
C ILE A 139 -5.50 -8.73 4.40
N ILE A 140 -5.39 -7.49 4.83
CA ILE A 140 -5.77 -6.32 4.02
C ILE A 140 -4.77 -6.16 2.88
N GLU A 141 -5.28 -6.21 1.65
CA GLU A 141 -4.47 -6.12 0.44
C GLU A 141 -4.62 -4.79 -0.29
N ALA A 142 -5.68 -4.04 -0.04
CA ALA A 142 -5.82 -2.69 -0.57
C ALA A 142 -6.76 -1.82 0.26
N VAL A 143 -6.46 -0.53 0.27
CA VAL A 143 -7.19 0.48 1.03
C VAL A 143 -7.37 1.78 0.24
N THR A 144 -8.43 2.51 0.55
CA THR A 144 -8.68 3.87 0.09
C THR A 144 -9.21 4.73 1.23
N THR A 145 -9.34 6.04 1.02
CA THR A 145 -9.88 6.95 2.04
C THR A 145 -11.41 6.96 2.06
N THR A 146 -11.97 7.37 3.19
CA THR A 146 -13.41 7.61 3.37
C THR A 146 -13.77 9.10 3.37
N ASP A 147 -12.78 9.98 3.45
CA ASP A 147 -12.93 11.45 3.57
C ASP A 147 -12.86 12.20 2.24
N GLY A 148 -12.72 11.46 1.12
CA GLY A 148 -12.65 12.03 -0.22
C GLY A 148 -11.27 12.51 -0.65
N PHE A 149 -10.23 12.34 0.17
CA PHE A 149 -8.86 12.55 -0.28
C PHE A 149 -8.49 11.49 -1.34
N PRO A 150 -7.95 11.88 -2.52
CA PRO A 150 -7.62 10.91 -3.57
C PRO A 150 -6.40 10.06 -3.15
N TYR A 151 -6.69 8.84 -2.73
CA TYR A 151 -5.70 7.86 -2.29
C TYR A 151 -6.11 6.44 -2.68
N LEU A 152 -5.14 5.68 -3.18
CA LEU A 152 -5.24 4.23 -3.35
C LEU A 152 -3.93 3.59 -2.88
N GLY A 153 -4.02 2.61 -2.00
CA GLY A 153 -2.89 1.80 -1.56
C GLY A 153 -3.13 0.32 -1.85
N VAL A 154 -2.10 -0.34 -2.39
CA VAL A 154 -2.09 -1.79 -2.62
C VAL A 154 -0.93 -2.44 -1.89
N GLN A 155 -1.12 -3.66 -1.39
CA GLN A 155 -0.09 -4.37 -0.64
C GLN A 155 0.84 -5.18 -1.55
N TRP A 156 0.34 -5.65 -2.70
CA TRP A 156 1.14 -6.37 -3.70
C TRP A 156 2.00 -5.41 -4.54
N HIS A 157 2.75 -5.98 -5.46
CA HIS A 157 3.67 -5.26 -6.35
C HIS A 157 3.18 -5.29 -7.80
N PRO A 158 2.23 -4.41 -8.21
CA PRO A 158 1.73 -4.35 -9.58
C PRO A 158 2.79 -3.93 -10.60
N GLU A 159 3.83 -3.22 -10.16
CA GLU A 159 4.94 -2.81 -11.03
C GLU A 159 5.70 -3.98 -11.66
N PHE A 160 5.73 -5.13 -11.00
CA PHE A 160 6.34 -6.35 -11.55
C PHE A 160 5.38 -7.12 -12.48
N LEU A 161 4.10 -6.81 -12.47
CA LEU A 161 3.08 -7.45 -13.29
C LEU A 161 2.72 -6.63 -14.54
N PHE A 162 3.13 -5.37 -14.58
CA PHE A 162 2.76 -4.37 -15.58
C PHE A 162 3.04 -4.83 -17.03
N GLU A 163 4.20 -5.44 -17.28
CA GLU A 163 4.60 -5.85 -18.63
C GLU A 163 3.68 -6.91 -19.24
N ASN A 164 3.17 -7.83 -18.41
CA ASN A 164 2.52 -9.05 -18.86
C ASN A 164 1.01 -9.12 -18.56
N ARG A 165 0.47 -8.14 -17.81
CA ARG A 165 -0.92 -8.17 -17.38
C ARG A 165 -1.68 -6.88 -17.70
N PRO A 166 -2.71 -6.95 -18.56
CA PRO A 166 -3.54 -5.78 -18.89
C PRO A 166 -4.18 -5.10 -17.68
N LYS A 167 -4.59 -5.87 -16.67
CA LYS A 167 -5.22 -5.33 -15.45
C LYS A 167 -4.27 -4.39 -14.70
N ASP A 168 -3.00 -4.74 -14.59
CA ASP A 168 -2.00 -3.91 -13.90
C ASP A 168 -1.65 -2.67 -14.72
N LYS A 169 -1.66 -2.75 -16.05
CA LYS A 169 -1.58 -1.55 -16.92
C LYS A 169 -2.77 -0.62 -16.67
N THR A 170 -3.98 -1.16 -16.61
CA THR A 170 -5.20 -0.39 -16.33
C THR A 170 -5.14 0.27 -14.94
N LEU A 171 -4.56 -0.40 -13.93
CA LEU A 171 -4.33 0.20 -12.62
C LEU A 171 -3.43 1.44 -12.71
N PHE A 172 -2.30 1.34 -13.41
CA PHE A 172 -1.40 2.49 -13.58
C PHE A 172 -2.01 3.59 -14.45
N ASP A 173 -2.79 3.24 -15.47
CA ASP A 173 -3.55 4.22 -16.27
C ASP A 173 -4.54 5.00 -15.38
N TYR A 174 -5.25 4.31 -14.49
CA TYR A 174 -6.12 4.95 -13.49
C TYR A 174 -5.33 5.87 -12.56
N VAL A 175 -4.20 5.39 -12.01
CA VAL A 175 -3.36 6.19 -11.11
C VAL A 175 -2.86 7.46 -11.78
N VAL A 176 -2.46 7.39 -13.05
CA VAL A 176 -1.92 8.55 -13.77
C VAL A 176 -3.02 9.53 -14.19
N ASN A 177 -4.14 9.04 -14.66
CA ASN A 177 -5.13 9.88 -15.36
C ASN A 177 -6.36 10.23 -14.51
N GLU A 178 -6.72 9.42 -13.52
CA GLU A 178 -8.01 9.54 -12.82
C GLU A 178 -7.91 9.70 -11.30
N LEU A 179 -6.87 9.17 -10.64
CA LEU A 179 -6.69 9.26 -9.18
C LEU A 179 -6.55 10.71 -8.69
#